data_069015ee4b451f71d616eb2c7169f15f
#
_entry.id   069015ee4b451f71d616eb2c7169f15f
#
_cell.length_a   1.000
_cell.length_b   1.000
_cell.length_c   1.000
_cell.angle_alpha   90.00
_cell.angle_beta   90.00
_cell.angle_gamma   90.00
#
_symmetry.space_group_name_H-M   'P 1'
#
loop_
_entity.id
_entity.type
_entity.pdbx_description
1 polymer ?
#
loop_
_entity_poly.entity_id
_entity_poly.type
_entity_poly.pdbx_seq_one_letter_code
_entity_poly.pdbx_strand_id
1 'polypeptide(L)'
;MVGFSHQIQVRHIVVDKKEVAELLKATLNEVKSANGRTKMLMRLAEKYSLCPSKEDGGNLGWIELASDDPRITEYDPVLKNVELEKVIRQGVRDFTMKVGEVFGPVETQEGFHLILITQEFGSDRSTAFTGSAL
;
A
#
# COMPACT_ATOMS: atom_id res chain seq x y z
N MET A 1 20.44 -20.05 -6.99
CA MET A 1 20.59 -18.70 -6.48
C MET A 1 19.52 -18.40 -5.45
N VAL A 2 19.92 -17.78 -4.42
CA VAL A 2 18.97 -17.35 -3.42
C VAL A 2 18.48 -15.98 -3.82
N GLY A 3 17.24 -15.91 -4.22
CA GLY A 3 16.61 -14.65 -4.48
C GLY A 3 16.11 -14.04 -3.19
N PHE A 4 16.04 -12.75 -3.18
CA PHE A 4 15.32 -12.07 -2.12
C PHE A 4 13.84 -12.13 -2.45
N SER A 5 13.02 -12.47 -1.48
CA SER A 5 11.58 -12.40 -1.68
C SER A 5 11.18 -10.96 -1.96
N HIS A 6 10.32 -10.79 -2.95
CA HIS A 6 9.74 -9.48 -3.19
C HIS A 6 8.67 -9.24 -2.13
N GLN A 7 8.88 -8.25 -1.29
CA GLN A 7 7.99 -7.95 -0.17
C GLN A 7 7.67 -6.48 -0.10
N ILE A 8 6.45 -6.18 0.31
CA ILE A 8 6.02 -4.80 0.53
C ILE A 8 5.38 -4.69 1.90
N GLN A 9 5.60 -3.56 2.56
CA GLN A 9 4.88 -3.23 3.79
C GLN A 9 3.80 -2.22 3.44
N VAL A 10 2.58 -2.49 3.87
CA VAL A 10 1.41 -1.74 3.46
C VAL A 10 0.67 -1.17 4.66
N ARG A 11 0.28 0.09 4.54
CA ARG A 11 -0.63 0.73 5.48
C ARG A 11 -1.83 1.24 4.71
N HIS A 12 -2.98 1.33 5.37
CA HIS A 12 -4.17 1.87 4.72
C HIS A 12 -5.10 2.58 5.70
N ILE A 13 -6.00 3.34 5.13
CA ILE A 13 -7.15 3.91 5.84
C ILE A 13 -8.37 3.49 5.04
N VAL A 14 -9.42 3.04 5.71
CA VAL A 14 -10.69 2.77 5.05
C VAL A 14 -11.79 3.59 5.70
N VAL A 15 -12.57 4.28 4.87
CA VAL A 15 -13.68 5.11 5.31
C VAL A 15 -14.92 4.78 4.48
N ASP A 16 -16.11 5.15 4.98
CA ASP A 16 -17.34 4.77 4.32
C ASP A 16 -17.76 5.69 3.18
N LYS A 17 -17.12 6.86 3.05
CA LYS A 17 -17.50 7.84 2.04
C LYS A 17 -16.31 8.22 1.16
N LYS A 18 -16.54 8.23 -0.13
CA LYS A 18 -15.49 8.59 -1.10
C LYS A 18 -14.97 10.00 -0.88
N GLU A 19 -15.86 10.93 -0.58
CA GLU A 19 -15.49 12.32 -0.37
C GLU A 19 -14.53 12.46 0.80
N VAL A 20 -14.74 11.68 1.86
CA VAL A 20 -13.85 11.68 3.02
C VAL A 20 -12.49 11.13 2.64
N ALA A 21 -12.47 10.03 1.88
CA ALA A 21 -11.22 9.45 1.42
C ALA A 21 -10.44 10.45 0.56
N GLU A 22 -11.11 11.14 -0.34
CA GLU A 22 -10.47 12.12 -1.19
C GLU A 22 -9.90 13.30 -0.41
N LEU A 23 -10.60 13.73 0.62
CA LEU A 23 -10.14 14.79 1.48
C LEU A 23 -8.90 14.38 2.27
N LEU A 24 -8.90 13.15 2.80
CA LEU A 24 -7.75 12.61 3.51
C LEU A 24 -6.55 12.45 2.56
N LYS A 25 -6.80 12.03 1.34
CA LYS A 25 -5.73 11.89 0.35
C LYS A 25 -5.09 13.24 0.06
N ALA A 26 -5.90 14.28 -0.10
CA ALA A 26 -5.39 15.62 -0.34
C ALA A 26 -4.52 16.08 0.84
N THR A 27 -4.96 15.81 2.06
CA THR A 27 -4.19 16.13 3.26
C THR A 27 -2.84 15.42 3.26
N LEU A 28 -2.84 14.13 2.94
CA LEU A 28 -1.61 13.35 2.88
C LEU A 28 -0.66 13.86 1.81
N ASN A 29 -1.21 14.26 0.68
CA ASN A 29 -0.39 14.73 -0.44
C ASN A 29 0.24 16.09 -0.19
N GLU A 30 -0.23 16.84 0.80
CA GLU A 30 0.40 18.08 1.20
C GLU A 30 1.69 17.86 1.97
N VAL A 31 1.86 16.66 2.54
CA VAL A 31 3.09 16.34 3.27
C VAL A 31 4.17 15.97 2.26
N LYS A 32 5.28 16.70 2.29
CA LYS A 32 6.30 16.61 1.23
C LYS A 32 7.23 15.41 1.35
N SER A 33 7.49 14.91 2.55
CA SER A 33 8.37 13.76 2.71
C SER A 33 7.58 12.47 2.84
N ALA A 34 8.13 11.38 2.32
CA ALA A 34 7.50 10.07 2.43
C ALA A 34 7.37 9.63 3.89
N ASN A 35 8.40 9.90 4.69
CA ASN A 35 8.39 9.57 6.11
C ASN A 35 7.32 10.35 6.86
N GLY A 36 7.21 11.64 6.58
CA GLY A 36 6.16 12.48 7.18
C GLY A 36 4.78 12.04 6.74
N ARG A 37 4.63 11.63 5.48
CA ARG A 37 3.36 11.15 4.96
C ARG A 37 2.94 9.87 5.66
N THR A 38 3.88 8.96 5.91
CA THR A 38 3.60 7.74 6.67
C THR A 38 3.11 8.07 8.08
N LYS A 39 3.78 9.00 8.76
CA LYS A 39 3.39 9.41 10.11
C LYS A 39 1.99 10.03 10.12
N MET A 40 1.70 10.86 9.13
CA MET A 40 0.38 11.48 9.02
C MET A 40 -0.69 10.41 8.76
N LEU A 41 -0.41 9.46 7.89
CA LEU A 41 -1.37 8.38 7.61
C LEU A 41 -1.65 7.57 8.87
N MET A 42 -0.63 7.30 9.68
CA MET A 42 -0.82 6.56 10.92
C MET A 42 -1.79 7.28 11.86
N ARG A 43 -1.64 8.59 11.98
CA ARG A 43 -2.54 9.39 12.83
C ARG A 43 -3.95 9.45 12.29
N LEU A 44 -4.07 9.61 10.97
CA LEU A 44 -5.39 9.65 10.33
C LEU A 44 -6.09 8.31 10.40
N ALA A 45 -5.33 7.22 10.30
CA ALA A 45 -5.88 5.88 10.43
C ALA A 45 -6.46 5.66 11.83
N GLU A 46 -5.71 6.03 12.87
CA GLU A 46 -6.17 5.92 14.25
C GLU A 46 -7.48 6.65 14.46
N LYS A 47 -7.60 7.81 13.83
CA LYS A 47 -8.74 8.69 14.07
C LYS A 47 -9.95 8.33 13.22
N TYR A 48 -9.75 7.93 11.97
CA TYR A 48 -10.84 7.83 11.02
C TYR A 48 -11.08 6.46 10.41
N SER A 49 -10.10 5.55 10.46
CA SER A 49 -10.22 4.28 9.75
C SER A 49 -11.24 3.36 10.40
N LEU A 50 -12.01 2.67 9.57
CA LEU A 50 -12.99 1.68 10.03
C LEU A 50 -12.33 0.31 10.27
N CYS A 51 -11.11 0.12 9.81
CA CYS A 51 -10.41 -1.15 9.94
C CYS A 51 -9.77 -1.28 11.32
N PRO A 52 -9.79 -2.48 11.93
CA PRO A 52 -9.08 -2.70 13.20
C PRO A 52 -7.59 -2.36 13.14
N SER A 53 -6.99 -2.36 11.95
CA SER A 53 -5.58 -1.97 11.78
C SER A 53 -5.31 -0.54 12.24
N LYS A 54 -6.34 0.26 12.45
CA LYS A 54 -6.18 1.64 12.97
C LYS A 54 -5.40 1.66 14.27
N GLU A 55 -5.51 0.62 15.08
CA GLU A 55 -4.82 0.53 16.35
C GLU A 55 -3.30 0.43 16.17
N ASP A 56 -2.85 0.07 14.96
CA ASP A 56 -1.44 0.02 14.60
C ASP A 56 -1.17 0.97 13.42
N GLY A 57 -1.83 2.13 13.43
CA GLY A 57 -1.60 3.15 12.41
C GLY A 57 -1.92 2.70 11.00
N GLY A 58 -2.90 1.81 10.83
CA GLY A 58 -3.31 1.31 9.54
C GLY A 58 -2.42 0.20 8.98
N ASN A 59 -1.51 -0.34 9.78
CA ASN A 59 -0.54 -1.34 9.32
C ASN A 59 -1.23 -2.65 8.95
N LEU A 60 -1.12 -3.04 7.69
CA LEU A 60 -1.61 -4.33 7.20
C LEU A 60 -0.50 -5.38 7.22
N GLY A 61 0.72 -4.96 7.55
CA GLY A 61 1.87 -5.85 7.62
C GLY A 61 2.59 -6.01 6.30
N TRP A 62 3.36 -7.08 6.22
CA TRP A 62 4.16 -7.38 5.03
C TRP A 62 3.40 -8.33 4.12
N ILE A 63 3.44 -8.05 2.83
CA ILE A 63 2.89 -8.93 1.80
C ILE A 63 4.05 -9.44 0.97
N GLU A 64 4.21 -10.75 0.91
CA GLU A 64 5.20 -11.36 0.05
C GLU A 64 4.61 -11.58 -1.33
N LEU A 65 5.29 -11.08 -2.35
CA LEU A 65 4.86 -11.22 -3.73
C LEU A 65 5.62 -12.41 -4.32
N ALA A 66 4.90 -13.47 -4.64
CA ALA A 66 5.52 -14.75 -5.01
C ALA A 66 6.36 -14.68 -6.28
N SER A 67 5.99 -13.79 -7.20
CA SER A 67 6.71 -13.67 -8.46
C SER A 67 6.40 -12.34 -9.12
N ASP A 68 7.40 -11.80 -9.80
CA ASP A 68 7.21 -10.61 -10.65
C ASP A 68 6.78 -11.00 -12.06
N ASP A 69 6.70 -12.30 -12.37
CA ASP A 69 6.24 -12.78 -13.66
C ASP A 69 4.75 -12.51 -13.82
N PRO A 70 4.35 -11.69 -14.80
CA PRO A 70 2.94 -11.34 -14.97
C PRO A 70 2.04 -12.52 -15.34
N ARG A 71 2.62 -13.65 -15.74
CA ARG A 71 1.84 -14.84 -16.06
C ARG A 71 1.43 -15.60 -14.81
N ILE A 72 2.09 -15.35 -13.68
CA ILE A 72 1.79 -16.02 -12.42
C ILE A 72 0.82 -15.15 -11.64
N THR A 73 -0.44 -15.58 -11.62
CA THR A 73 -1.52 -14.83 -10.97
C THR A 73 -2.06 -15.51 -9.72
N GLU A 74 -1.57 -16.72 -9.42
CA GLU A 74 -2.03 -17.45 -8.25
C GLU A 74 -1.12 -17.16 -7.05
N TYR A 75 -1.75 -17.01 -5.90
CA TYR A 75 -1.05 -16.74 -4.65
C TYR A 75 -1.96 -17.09 -3.47
N ASP A 76 -1.37 -17.31 -2.32
CA ASP A 76 -2.12 -17.51 -1.10
C ASP A 76 -2.41 -16.14 -0.48
N PRO A 77 -3.68 -15.75 -0.33
CA PRO A 77 -4.01 -14.45 0.25
C PRO A 77 -3.53 -14.34 1.69
N VAL A 78 -3.00 -13.16 2.04
CA VAL A 78 -2.56 -12.87 3.41
C VAL A 78 -3.46 -11.85 4.10
N LEU A 79 -4.21 -11.06 3.34
CA LEU A 79 -5.15 -10.11 3.90
C LEU A 79 -6.54 -10.72 3.98
N LYS A 80 -7.31 -10.32 4.99
CA LYS A 80 -8.71 -10.73 5.09
C LYS A 80 -9.52 -10.17 3.94
N ASN A 81 -9.20 -8.94 3.52
CA ASN A 81 -9.85 -8.32 2.37
C ASN A 81 -9.13 -8.75 1.10
N VAL A 82 -9.56 -9.86 0.52
CA VAL A 82 -8.92 -10.41 -0.68
C VAL A 82 -9.06 -9.50 -1.89
N GLU A 83 -10.13 -8.74 -1.94
CA GLU A 83 -10.37 -7.78 -3.01
C GLU A 83 -9.32 -6.66 -2.97
N LEU A 84 -9.06 -6.15 -1.78
CA LEU A 84 -8.04 -5.13 -1.57
C LEU A 84 -6.66 -5.67 -1.93
N GLU A 85 -6.36 -6.88 -1.48
CA GLU A 85 -5.06 -7.50 -1.77
C GLU A 85 -4.82 -7.65 -3.25
N LYS A 86 -5.87 -8.01 -4.00
CA LYS A 86 -5.78 -8.16 -5.44
C LYS A 86 -5.40 -6.84 -6.11
N VAL A 87 -6.01 -5.75 -5.66
CA VAL A 87 -5.71 -4.41 -6.18
C VAL A 87 -4.27 -4.03 -5.87
N ILE A 88 -3.82 -4.31 -4.64
CA ILE A 88 -2.45 -3.99 -4.24
C ILE A 88 -1.44 -4.76 -5.09
N ARG A 89 -1.64 -6.06 -5.26
CA ARG A 89 -0.73 -6.88 -6.06
C ARG A 89 -0.68 -6.43 -7.51
N GLN A 90 -1.84 -6.08 -8.06
CA GLN A 90 -1.90 -5.58 -9.43
C GLN A 90 -1.22 -4.22 -9.56
N GLY A 91 -1.44 -3.33 -8.60
CA GLY A 91 -0.82 -2.00 -8.63
C GLY A 91 0.70 -2.04 -8.53
N VAL A 92 1.23 -2.98 -7.77
CA VAL A 92 2.68 -3.17 -7.69
C VAL A 92 3.20 -3.73 -9.01
N ARG A 93 2.50 -4.69 -9.58
CA ARG A 93 2.91 -5.35 -10.83
C ARG A 93 2.96 -4.38 -12.00
N ASP A 94 1.97 -3.52 -12.12
CA ASP A 94 1.88 -2.60 -13.26
C ASP A 94 2.47 -1.21 -12.97
N PHE A 95 3.16 -1.06 -11.84
CA PHE A 95 3.85 0.17 -11.45
C PHE A 95 2.95 1.38 -11.23
N THR A 96 1.65 1.16 -11.01
CA THR A 96 0.74 2.26 -10.67
C THR A 96 0.78 2.57 -9.18
N MET A 97 1.22 1.62 -8.37
CA MET A 97 1.33 1.80 -6.92
C MET A 97 2.82 1.84 -6.56
N LYS A 98 3.27 2.99 -6.04
CA LYS A 98 4.68 3.25 -5.76
C LYS A 98 4.91 3.50 -4.28
N VAL A 99 6.11 3.14 -3.81
CA VAL A 99 6.51 3.38 -2.42
C VAL A 99 6.44 4.86 -2.10
N GLY A 100 5.82 5.18 -0.99
CA GLY A 100 5.76 6.56 -0.49
C GLY A 100 4.66 7.41 -1.10
N GLU A 101 3.91 6.89 -2.05
CA GLU A 101 2.81 7.62 -2.70
C GLU A 101 1.47 7.03 -2.29
N VAL A 102 0.52 7.89 -1.98
CA VAL A 102 -0.82 7.47 -1.60
C VAL A 102 -1.59 7.05 -2.84
N PHE A 103 -2.10 5.83 -2.80
CA PHE A 103 -2.90 5.28 -3.89
C PHE A 103 -4.36 5.16 -3.46
N GLY A 104 -5.26 5.49 -4.36
CA GLY A 104 -6.69 5.37 -4.12
C GLY A 104 -7.43 6.69 -4.36
N PRO A 105 -8.69 6.78 -3.99
CA PRO A 105 -9.45 5.76 -3.23
C PRO A 105 -9.77 4.52 -4.03
N VAL A 106 -9.69 3.37 -3.37
CA VAL A 106 -10.09 2.08 -3.93
C VAL A 106 -11.32 1.60 -3.16
N GLU A 107 -12.37 1.28 -3.88
CA GLU A 107 -13.60 0.80 -3.24
C GLU A 107 -13.59 -0.72 -3.13
N THR A 108 -13.91 -1.21 -1.92
CA THR A 108 -14.20 -2.62 -1.67
C THR A 108 -15.46 -2.69 -0.83
N GLN A 109 -15.84 -3.89 -0.42
CA GLN A 109 -17.01 -4.06 0.45
C GLN A 109 -16.85 -3.36 1.80
N GLU A 110 -15.62 -3.10 2.23
CA GLU A 110 -15.37 -2.42 3.49
C GLU A 110 -15.51 -0.90 3.39
N GLY A 111 -15.42 -0.34 2.20
CA GLY A 111 -15.48 1.09 1.99
C GLY A 111 -14.41 1.56 1.02
N PHE A 112 -13.96 2.79 1.22
CA PHE A 112 -12.98 3.43 0.34
C PHE A 112 -11.62 3.46 1.02
N HIS A 113 -10.63 2.85 0.38
CA HIS A 113 -9.28 2.68 0.93
C HIS A 113 -8.30 3.66 0.33
N LEU A 114 -7.47 4.24 1.18
CA LEU A 114 -6.24 4.90 0.76
C LEU A 114 -5.11 3.98 1.18
N ILE A 115 -4.20 3.70 0.28
CA ILE A 115 -3.16 2.70 0.45
C ILE A 115 -1.80 3.36 0.34
N LEU A 116 -0.88 3.01 1.23
CA LEU A 116 0.48 3.52 1.20
C LEU A 116 1.44 2.35 1.39
N ILE A 117 2.30 2.15 0.39
CA ILE A 117 3.41 1.21 0.53
C ILE A 117 4.54 1.98 1.20
N THR A 118 4.95 1.54 2.38
CA THR A 118 5.96 2.25 3.16
C THR A 118 7.36 1.71 2.90
N GLN A 119 7.49 0.43 2.53
CA GLN A 119 8.77 -0.19 2.23
C GLN A 119 8.58 -1.27 1.17
N GLU A 120 9.63 -1.48 0.40
CA GLU A 120 9.64 -2.52 -0.63
C GLU A 120 11.03 -3.10 -0.75
N PHE A 121 11.14 -4.44 -0.74
CA PHE A 121 12.40 -5.16 -0.83
C PHE A 121 12.32 -6.24 -1.91
N GLY A 122 13.48 -6.55 -2.47
CA GLY A 122 13.65 -7.73 -3.31
C GLY A 122 13.04 -7.65 -4.69
N SER A 123 12.84 -6.44 -5.22
CA SER A 123 12.22 -6.29 -6.52
C SER A 123 13.13 -5.53 -7.48
N ASP A 124 13.02 -5.86 -8.77
CA ASP A 124 13.75 -5.16 -9.80
C ASP A 124 13.35 -3.68 -9.88
N ARG A 125 12.11 -3.38 -9.60
CA ARG A 125 11.68 -1.99 -9.62
C ARG A 125 12.31 -1.18 -8.49
N SER A 126 12.52 -1.81 -7.32
CA SER A 126 13.22 -1.18 -6.22
C SER A 126 14.69 -1.00 -6.57
N THR A 127 15.31 -2.03 -7.15
CA THR A 127 16.69 -2.01 -7.57
C THR A 127 16.91 -0.99 -8.68
N ALA A 128 16.02 -0.95 -9.65
CA ALA A 128 16.14 -0.02 -10.77
C ALA A 128 16.08 1.42 -10.29
N PHE A 129 15.21 1.70 -9.32
CA PHE A 129 15.09 3.02 -8.76
C PHE A 129 16.37 3.42 -8.02
N THR A 130 16.91 2.49 -7.25
CA THR A 130 18.16 2.72 -6.51
C THR A 130 19.34 2.77 -7.47
N GLY A 131 19.34 1.93 -8.48
CA GLY A 131 20.41 1.83 -9.46
C GLY A 131 20.61 3.10 -10.24
N SER A 132 19.57 3.88 -10.42
CA SER A 132 19.69 5.15 -11.12
C SER A 132 20.61 6.13 -10.41
N ALA A 133 20.86 5.89 -9.13
CA ALA A 133 21.76 6.71 -8.34
C ALA A 133 23.23 6.42 -8.64
N LEU A 134 23.49 5.36 -9.34
CA LEU A 134 24.85 5.00 -9.71
C LEU A 134 25.31 5.78 -10.92
#